data_ea2052719c3c2a926a3bec919311ad5e
#
_entry.id   ea2052719c3c2a926a3bec919311ad5e
#
_cell.length_a   1.000
_cell.length_b   1.000
_cell.length_c   1.000
_cell.angle_alpha   90.00
_cell.angle_beta   90.00
_cell.angle_gamma   90.00
#
_symmetry.space_group_name_H-M   'P 1'
#
loop_
_entity.id
_entity.type
_entity.pdbx_description
1 polymer ?
#
loop_
_entity_poly.entity_id
_entity_poly.type
_entity_poly.pdbx_seq_one_letter_code
_entity_poly.pdbx_strand_id
1 'polypeptide(L)'
;MDLGRVGIWCGQFRSQDTGEAREAARELESLGFGALWIPGGAGGDIFGDVSRVLSATTTLPVVTGILNIWMHDAAEVASEHARLGAAYPERFLLGLGVSHAPLVDAQGAGRYERPRTAMVDYLDALDAASPPVRPEDRVLAALGPKMLELARDRSAGAHPYLTTPRHTSEARATLGAGPLLAPEQMVVLDADLSSARAVARKALARYLELPNYTNNLKRLGFGDADLADGGSDRLVDGIVACGDIAAIAGRVKEHLDAGADHVCMQVLTDTPGAYPIAPWRELAAIISGLNP
;
A
#
# COMPACT_ATOMS: atom_id res chain seq x y z
N MET A 1 2.16 13.06 11.19
CA MET A 1 3.30 12.43 10.46
C MET A 1 3.29 12.91 9.02
N ASP A 2 4.40 13.38 8.50
CA ASP A 2 4.55 13.75 7.09
C ASP A 2 5.10 12.54 6.30
N LEU A 3 4.37 12.08 5.29
CA LEU A 3 4.77 10.96 4.41
C LEU A 3 5.39 11.45 3.10
N GLY A 4 5.52 12.77 2.89
CA GLY A 4 5.89 13.33 1.60
C GLY A 4 4.89 12.99 0.50
N ARG A 5 5.18 13.40 -0.74
CA ARG A 5 4.27 13.19 -1.89
C ARG A 5 4.40 11.79 -2.50
N VAL A 6 5.58 11.17 -2.40
CA VAL A 6 5.90 9.89 -3.04
C VAL A 6 6.65 8.99 -2.06
N GLY A 7 6.20 7.75 -1.95
CA GLY A 7 6.86 6.69 -1.20
C GLY A 7 7.03 5.41 -2.01
N ILE A 8 7.55 4.38 -1.37
CA ILE A 8 7.73 3.06 -1.95
C ILE A 8 6.91 2.02 -1.18
N TRP A 9 6.16 1.18 -1.90
CA TRP A 9 5.58 -0.04 -1.38
C TRP A 9 6.46 -1.22 -1.79
N CYS A 10 6.95 -2.01 -0.82
CA CYS A 10 7.93 -3.05 -1.14
C CYS A 10 7.76 -4.30 -0.26
N GLY A 11 7.43 -5.42 -0.91
CA GLY A 11 7.22 -6.71 -0.24
C GLY A 11 8.50 -7.41 0.18
N GLN A 12 9.63 -7.09 -0.46
CA GLN A 12 10.91 -7.72 -0.18
C GLN A 12 11.41 -7.48 1.25
N PHE A 13 10.97 -6.41 1.90
CA PHE A 13 11.28 -6.15 3.32
C PHE A 13 10.73 -7.20 4.28
N ARG A 14 9.85 -8.10 3.80
CA ARG A 14 9.25 -9.21 4.57
C ARG A 14 10.05 -10.51 4.53
N SER A 15 10.92 -10.71 3.56
CA SER A 15 11.49 -12.02 3.28
C SER A 15 13.00 -12.03 3.01
N GLN A 16 13.64 -10.88 2.99
CA GLN A 16 15.06 -10.76 2.65
C GLN A 16 15.99 -10.79 3.87
N ASP A 17 17.26 -11.02 3.60
CA ASP A 17 18.32 -10.94 4.60
C ASP A 17 18.28 -9.60 5.35
N THR A 18 18.56 -9.65 6.64
CA THR A 18 18.48 -8.48 7.51
C THR A 18 19.52 -7.40 7.16
N GLY A 19 20.66 -7.78 6.60
CA GLY A 19 21.71 -6.86 6.12
C GLY A 19 21.22 -6.11 4.89
N GLU A 20 20.78 -6.85 3.86
CA GLU A 20 20.24 -6.27 2.62
C GLU A 20 19.03 -5.37 2.86
N ALA A 21 18.10 -5.77 3.76
CA ALA A 21 16.96 -4.95 4.12
C ALA A 21 17.35 -3.60 4.72
N ARG A 22 18.37 -3.58 5.59
CA ARG A 22 18.90 -2.34 6.19
C ARG A 22 19.56 -1.44 5.16
N GLU A 23 20.33 -2.03 4.25
CA GLU A 23 20.97 -1.27 3.15
C GLU A 23 19.94 -0.69 2.21
N ALA A 24 18.94 -1.48 1.79
CA ALA A 24 17.84 -1.03 0.96
C ALA A 24 17.02 0.09 1.62
N ALA A 25 16.79 0.02 2.93
CA ALA A 25 16.08 1.08 3.67
C ALA A 25 16.87 2.39 3.69
N ARG A 26 18.19 2.33 3.96
CA ARG A 26 19.06 3.51 3.90
C ARG A 26 19.13 4.12 2.50
N GLU A 27 19.11 3.28 1.47
CA GLU A 27 19.07 3.75 0.09
C GLU A 27 17.79 4.55 -0.17
N LEU A 28 16.61 4.04 0.22
CA LEU A 28 15.34 4.75 0.07
C LEU A 28 15.36 6.10 0.81
N GLU A 29 15.88 6.13 2.03
CA GLU A 29 16.02 7.37 2.80
C GLU A 29 16.95 8.37 2.07
N SER A 30 18.11 7.90 1.58
CA SER A 30 19.08 8.75 0.88
C SER A 30 18.57 9.31 -0.44
N LEU A 31 17.67 8.57 -1.10
CA LEU A 31 17.00 8.97 -2.34
C LEU A 31 15.85 9.97 -2.11
N GLY A 32 15.46 10.20 -0.84
CA GLY A 32 14.43 11.17 -0.48
C GLY A 32 13.00 10.69 -0.64
N PHE A 33 12.75 9.37 -0.71
CA PHE A 33 11.38 8.86 -0.65
C PHE A 33 10.74 9.18 0.70
N GLY A 34 9.49 9.65 0.66
CA GLY A 34 8.81 10.19 1.83
C GLY A 34 8.34 9.12 2.82
N ALA A 35 8.09 7.88 2.38
CA ALA A 35 7.69 6.76 3.25
C ALA A 35 8.01 5.41 2.61
N LEU A 36 8.19 4.38 3.45
CA LEU A 36 8.22 2.99 3.04
C LEU A 36 6.96 2.27 3.55
N TRP A 37 6.22 1.63 2.63
CA TRP A 37 5.05 0.81 2.91
C TRP A 37 5.42 -0.69 2.83
N ILE A 38 5.18 -1.42 3.93
CA ILE A 38 5.54 -2.84 4.05
C ILE A 38 4.26 -3.68 4.17
N PRO A 39 4.01 -4.66 3.26
CA PRO A 39 2.82 -5.51 3.35
C PRO A 39 2.84 -6.44 4.56
N GLY A 40 1.71 -6.57 5.24
CA GLY A 40 1.52 -7.47 6.39
C GLY A 40 0.57 -8.64 6.11
N GLY A 41 0.24 -8.89 4.83
CA GLY A 41 -0.86 -9.79 4.46
C GLY A 41 -0.64 -11.28 4.68
N ALA A 42 0.60 -11.74 4.80
CA ALA A 42 0.95 -13.18 4.81
C ALA A 42 1.40 -13.74 6.17
N GLY A 43 1.15 -13.01 7.27
CA GLY A 43 1.62 -13.39 8.60
C GLY A 43 3.11 -13.10 8.83
N GLY A 44 3.73 -13.75 9.80
CA GLY A 44 5.11 -13.50 10.21
C GLY A 44 5.26 -12.23 11.07
N ASP A 45 6.48 -11.92 11.48
CA ASP A 45 6.81 -10.81 12.37
C ASP A 45 6.89 -9.47 11.63
N ILE A 46 5.73 -8.87 11.30
CA ILE A 46 5.67 -7.56 10.63
C ILE A 46 6.27 -6.45 11.49
N PHE A 47 6.10 -6.49 12.80
CA PHE A 47 6.62 -5.45 13.70
C PHE A 47 8.14 -5.53 13.84
N GLY A 48 8.72 -6.74 13.80
CA GLY A 48 10.15 -6.93 13.69
C GLY A 48 10.73 -6.38 12.39
N ASP A 49 10.04 -6.61 11.26
CA ASP A 49 10.43 -6.06 9.96
C ASP A 49 10.38 -4.53 9.94
N VAL A 50 9.31 -3.94 10.47
CA VAL A 50 9.17 -2.46 10.66
C VAL A 50 10.29 -1.93 11.55
N SER A 51 10.53 -2.57 12.71
CA SER A 51 11.58 -2.16 13.64
C SER A 51 12.97 -2.20 13.00
N ARG A 52 13.23 -3.21 12.15
CA ARG A 52 14.48 -3.34 11.39
C ARG A 52 14.75 -2.15 10.49
N VAL A 53 13.72 -1.70 9.76
CA VAL A 53 13.82 -0.52 8.88
C VAL A 53 13.99 0.75 9.70
N LEU A 54 13.15 0.96 10.71
CA LEU A 54 13.19 2.14 11.56
C LEU A 54 14.56 2.29 12.27
N SER A 55 15.16 1.16 12.71
CA SER A 55 16.48 1.17 13.33
C SER A 55 17.64 1.42 12.34
N ALA A 56 17.41 1.19 11.06
CA ALA A 56 18.43 1.38 10.01
C ALA A 56 18.43 2.80 9.43
N THR A 57 17.37 3.56 9.64
CA THR A 57 17.10 4.88 9.08
C THR A 57 16.90 5.92 10.18
N THR A 58 16.97 7.21 9.85
CA THR A 58 16.87 8.32 10.83
C THR A 58 15.57 9.09 10.72
N THR A 59 15.04 9.26 9.51
CA THR A 59 13.88 10.12 9.21
C THR A 59 12.77 9.38 8.47
N LEU A 60 13.08 8.28 7.76
CA LEU A 60 12.13 7.57 6.89
C LEU A 60 10.95 7.01 7.70
N PRO A 61 9.70 7.47 7.48
CA PRO A 61 8.52 6.84 8.04
C PRO A 61 8.27 5.46 7.45
N VAL A 62 7.73 4.57 8.27
CA VAL A 62 7.30 3.23 7.84
C VAL A 62 5.81 3.06 8.09
N VAL A 63 5.11 2.53 7.11
CA VAL A 63 3.67 2.24 7.18
C VAL A 63 3.44 0.77 6.86
N THR A 64 2.54 0.10 7.58
CA THR A 64 2.09 -1.22 7.13
C THR A 64 1.09 -1.07 5.98
N GLY A 65 1.36 -1.69 4.86
CA GLY A 65 0.51 -1.60 3.64
C GLY A 65 -0.02 -2.96 3.19
N ILE A 66 -0.83 -3.63 3.95
CA ILE A 66 -1.48 -3.40 5.25
C ILE A 66 -1.29 -4.59 6.19
N LEU A 67 -1.41 -4.39 7.49
CA LEU A 67 -1.56 -5.47 8.45
C LEU A 67 -2.96 -6.09 8.32
N ASN A 68 -3.00 -7.41 8.25
CA ASN A 68 -4.25 -8.17 8.13
C ASN A 68 -4.87 -8.42 9.52
N ILE A 69 -6.04 -7.83 9.79
CA ILE A 69 -6.71 -7.91 11.11
C ILE A 69 -7.10 -9.33 11.54
N TRP A 70 -7.20 -10.27 10.59
CA TRP A 70 -7.54 -11.67 10.91
C TRP A 70 -6.37 -12.48 11.44
N MET A 71 -5.16 -11.95 11.31
CA MET A 71 -3.91 -12.65 11.66
C MET A 71 -3.26 -12.11 12.93
N HIS A 72 -3.72 -10.97 13.43
CA HIS A 72 -3.11 -10.27 14.56
C HIS A 72 -4.18 -9.86 15.57
N ASP A 73 -3.95 -10.17 16.83
CA ASP A 73 -4.81 -9.72 17.92
C ASP A 73 -4.68 -8.21 18.14
N ALA A 74 -5.81 -7.52 18.39
CA ALA A 74 -5.81 -6.07 18.52
C ALA A 74 -5.00 -5.57 19.73
N ALA A 75 -4.98 -6.31 20.84
CA ALA A 75 -4.22 -5.94 22.03
C ALA A 75 -2.70 -6.08 21.80
N GLU A 76 -2.28 -7.14 21.09
CA GLU A 76 -0.89 -7.32 20.66
C GLU A 76 -0.46 -6.20 19.73
N VAL A 77 -1.31 -5.85 18.74
CA VAL A 77 -1.04 -4.76 17.79
C VAL A 77 -0.94 -3.41 18.53
N ALA A 78 -1.79 -3.13 19.50
CA ALA A 78 -1.70 -1.91 20.27
C ALA A 78 -0.40 -1.84 21.11
N SER A 79 0.01 -2.96 21.69
CA SER A 79 1.27 -3.08 22.45
C SER A 79 2.49 -2.83 21.55
N GLU A 80 2.53 -3.46 20.38
CA GLU A 80 3.63 -3.30 19.41
C GLU A 80 3.66 -1.89 18.82
N HIS A 81 2.50 -1.30 18.51
CA HIS A 81 2.40 0.09 18.08
C HIS A 81 2.98 1.04 19.12
N ALA A 82 2.62 0.86 20.40
CA ALA A 82 3.15 1.67 21.48
C ALA A 82 4.67 1.51 21.66
N ARG A 83 5.18 0.27 21.55
CA ARG A 83 6.61 -0.03 21.62
C ARG A 83 7.37 0.68 20.49
N LEU A 84 6.88 0.62 19.25
CA LEU A 84 7.49 1.29 18.11
C LEU A 84 7.40 2.80 18.22
N GLY A 85 6.25 3.35 18.64
CA GLY A 85 6.06 4.78 18.83
C GLY A 85 6.97 5.38 19.89
N ALA A 86 7.25 4.62 20.98
CA ALA A 86 8.19 5.03 22.01
C ALA A 86 9.65 5.00 21.53
N ALA A 87 10.02 3.99 20.73
CA ALA A 87 11.38 3.83 20.20
C ALA A 87 11.67 4.76 19.00
N TYR A 88 10.68 5.05 18.18
CA TYR A 88 10.79 5.80 16.92
C TYR A 88 9.64 6.82 16.80
N PRO A 89 9.65 7.92 17.58
CA PRO A 89 8.57 8.89 17.60
C PRO A 89 8.23 9.43 16.20
N GLU A 90 6.93 9.49 15.88
CA GLU A 90 6.39 10.03 14.63
C GLU A 90 6.89 9.36 13.33
N ARG A 91 7.39 8.11 13.42
CA ARG A 91 7.92 7.39 12.25
C ARG A 91 7.20 6.10 11.92
N PHE A 92 6.17 5.72 12.66
CA PHE A 92 5.37 4.53 12.38
C PHE A 92 3.89 4.87 12.26
N LEU A 93 3.25 4.49 11.15
CA LEU A 93 1.81 4.57 10.92
C LEU A 93 1.25 3.17 10.70
N LEU A 94 0.20 2.81 11.47
CA LEU A 94 -0.41 1.49 11.39
C LEU A 94 -1.45 1.42 10.26
N GLY A 95 -1.12 0.78 9.14
CA GLY A 95 -2.07 0.49 8.07
C GLY A 95 -2.78 -0.85 8.32
N LEU A 96 -4.11 -0.85 8.30
CA LEU A 96 -4.99 -1.98 8.61
C LEU A 96 -5.86 -2.37 7.43
N GLY A 97 -6.13 -3.67 7.26
CA GLY A 97 -7.03 -4.15 6.22
C GLY A 97 -7.67 -5.49 6.54
N VAL A 98 -8.80 -5.74 5.88
CA VAL A 98 -9.56 -6.99 6.03
C VAL A 98 -9.07 -8.11 5.11
N SER A 99 -8.07 -7.87 4.26
CA SER A 99 -7.57 -8.85 3.29
C SER A 99 -8.68 -9.35 2.34
N HIS A 100 -8.62 -10.61 1.91
CA HIS A 100 -9.49 -11.21 0.90
C HIS A 100 -9.97 -12.58 1.38
N ALA A 101 -11.25 -12.91 1.13
CA ALA A 101 -11.84 -14.17 1.55
C ALA A 101 -10.99 -15.39 1.19
N PRO A 102 -10.52 -15.59 -0.06
CA PRO A 102 -9.72 -16.77 -0.40
C PRO A 102 -8.42 -16.89 0.42
N LEU A 103 -7.80 -15.78 0.78
CA LEU A 103 -6.54 -15.76 1.54
C LEU A 103 -6.77 -16.00 3.04
N VAL A 104 -7.87 -15.50 3.58
CA VAL A 104 -8.23 -15.67 5.00
C VAL A 104 -8.83 -17.04 5.23
N ASP A 105 -9.75 -17.51 4.35
CA ASP A 105 -10.44 -18.79 4.48
C ASP A 105 -9.49 -19.98 4.29
N ALA A 106 -8.39 -19.82 3.51
CA ALA A 106 -7.34 -20.82 3.41
C ALA A 106 -6.67 -21.15 4.76
N GLN A 107 -6.83 -20.29 5.77
CA GLN A 107 -6.31 -20.47 7.12
C GLN A 107 -7.35 -21.05 8.11
N GLY A 108 -8.61 -21.20 7.70
CA GLY A 108 -9.68 -21.81 8.50
C GLY A 108 -11.05 -21.45 7.96
N ALA A 109 -11.85 -22.46 7.62
CA ALA A 109 -13.18 -22.30 7.00
C ALA A 109 -14.09 -21.33 7.81
N GLY A 110 -14.76 -20.42 7.10
CA GLY A 110 -15.74 -19.51 7.69
C GLY A 110 -15.18 -18.34 8.50
N ARG A 111 -13.91 -18.06 8.39
CA ARG A 111 -13.25 -16.99 9.15
C ARG A 111 -13.49 -15.59 8.55
N TYR A 112 -13.61 -15.48 7.21
CA TYR A 112 -13.86 -14.19 6.55
C TYR A 112 -15.36 -13.88 6.52
N GLU A 113 -15.88 -13.36 7.62
CA GLU A 113 -17.29 -13.01 7.74
C GLU A 113 -17.48 -11.52 8.02
N ARG A 114 -18.45 -10.88 7.34
CA ARG A 114 -18.83 -9.48 7.57
C ARG A 114 -17.61 -8.54 7.73
N PRO A 115 -16.71 -8.43 6.73
CA PRO A 115 -15.41 -7.78 6.88
C PRO A 115 -15.48 -6.34 7.36
N ARG A 116 -16.56 -5.58 7.02
CA ARG A 116 -16.72 -4.22 7.54
C ARG A 116 -17.02 -4.22 9.05
N THR A 117 -17.88 -5.13 9.52
CA THR A 117 -18.17 -5.26 10.96
C THR A 117 -16.91 -5.69 11.71
N ALA A 118 -16.19 -6.68 11.19
CA ALA A 118 -14.93 -7.12 11.79
C ALA A 118 -13.90 -5.98 11.90
N MET A 119 -13.82 -5.10 10.88
CA MET A 119 -12.96 -3.92 10.96
C MET A 119 -13.45 -2.95 12.05
N VAL A 120 -14.75 -2.69 12.17
CA VAL A 120 -15.30 -1.83 13.23
C VAL A 120 -14.96 -2.40 14.61
N ASP A 121 -15.24 -3.69 14.84
CA ASP A 121 -14.96 -4.37 16.11
C ASP A 121 -13.46 -4.32 16.46
N TYR A 122 -12.60 -4.47 15.43
CA TYR A 122 -11.15 -4.39 15.60
C TYR A 122 -10.70 -2.96 15.99
N LEU A 123 -11.27 -1.93 15.35
CA LEU A 123 -10.99 -0.54 15.69
C LEU A 123 -11.48 -0.18 17.10
N ASP A 124 -12.65 -0.71 17.50
CA ASP A 124 -13.16 -0.53 18.88
C ASP A 124 -12.21 -1.17 19.92
N ALA A 125 -11.65 -2.34 19.59
CA ALA A 125 -10.65 -2.98 20.45
C ALA A 125 -9.34 -2.18 20.53
N LEU A 126 -8.88 -1.57 19.44
CA LEU A 126 -7.71 -0.69 19.43
C LEU A 126 -7.94 0.61 20.22
N ASP A 127 -9.16 1.17 20.16
CA ASP A 127 -9.54 2.36 20.92
C ASP A 127 -9.62 2.07 22.43
N ALA A 128 -10.03 0.85 22.80
CA ALA A 128 -10.14 0.39 24.20
C ALA A 128 -8.82 -0.14 24.78
N ALA A 129 -7.78 -0.33 23.97
CA ALA A 129 -6.48 -0.83 24.39
C ALA A 129 -5.76 0.16 25.34
N SER A 130 -4.79 -0.34 26.09
CA SER A 130 -3.98 0.49 26.99
C SER A 130 -2.48 0.25 26.76
N PRO A 131 -1.77 1.20 26.10
CA PRO A 131 -2.28 2.45 25.51
C PRO A 131 -3.13 2.23 24.26
N PRO A 132 -4.06 3.14 23.88
CA PRO A 132 -4.86 3.01 22.68
C PRO A 132 -4.05 3.34 21.41
N VAL A 133 -4.47 2.78 20.26
CA VAL A 133 -4.01 3.26 18.95
C VAL A 133 -5.01 4.31 18.45
N ARG A 134 -4.61 5.57 18.47
CA ARG A 134 -5.48 6.69 18.12
C ARG A 134 -5.85 6.69 16.62
N PRO A 135 -6.99 7.29 16.23
CA PRO A 135 -7.37 7.40 14.82
C PRO A 135 -6.29 8.02 13.92
N GLU A 136 -5.57 9.03 14.39
CA GLU A 136 -4.50 9.70 13.66
C GLU A 136 -3.22 8.84 13.49
N ASP A 137 -3.10 7.74 14.23
CA ASP A 137 -1.94 6.84 14.19
C ASP A 137 -2.20 5.58 13.33
N ARG A 138 -3.36 5.53 12.64
CA ARG A 138 -3.74 4.40 11.79
C ARG A 138 -4.40 4.83 10.48
N VAL A 139 -4.26 4.03 9.41
CA VAL A 139 -4.89 4.21 8.08
C VAL A 139 -5.53 2.91 7.63
N LEU A 140 -6.62 2.96 6.86
CA LEU A 140 -7.35 1.77 6.44
C LEU A 140 -7.16 1.48 4.94
N ALA A 141 -6.96 0.21 4.59
CA ALA A 141 -7.16 -0.24 3.22
C ALA A 141 -8.65 -0.11 2.88
N ALA A 142 -8.96 0.65 1.84
CA ALA A 142 -10.33 0.94 1.47
C ALA A 142 -10.50 1.06 -0.05
N LEU A 143 -11.39 0.25 -0.63
CA LEU A 143 -11.72 0.29 -2.05
C LEU A 143 -13.15 0.77 -2.29
N GLY A 144 -14.10 0.28 -1.52
CA GLY A 144 -15.51 0.60 -1.66
C GLY A 144 -15.95 1.76 -0.77
N PRO A 145 -17.07 2.45 -1.11
CA PRO A 145 -17.51 3.66 -0.42
C PRO A 145 -17.71 3.44 1.09
N LYS A 146 -18.29 2.32 1.52
CA LYS A 146 -18.53 2.04 2.95
C LYS A 146 -17.24 1.90 3.77
N MET A 147 -16.16 1.41 3.17
CA MET A 147 -14.87 1.31 3.85
C MET A 147 -14.13 2.66 3.80
N LEU A 148 -14.30 3.44 2.74
CA LEU A 148 -13.80 4.82 2.65
C LEU A 148 -14.48 5.73 3.67
N GLU A 149 -15.80 5.60 3.88
CA GLU A 149 -16.52 6.30 4.95
C GLU A 149 -15.97 5.91 6.34
N LEU A 150 -15.74 4.61 6.58
CA LEU A 150 -15.15 4.15 7.84
C LEU A 150 -13.72 4.70 8.04
N ALA A 151 -12.92 4.74 6.98
CA ALA A 151 -11.58 5.32 7.02
C ALA A 151 -11.62 6.81 7.38
N ARG A 152 -12.54 7.58 6.78
CA ARG A 152 -12.77 8.99 7.10
C ARG A 152 -13.11 9.20 8.58
N ASP A 153 -14.00 8.36 9.11
CA ASP A 153 -14.60 8.57 10.43
C ASP A 153 -13.75 8.00 11.57
N ARG A 154 -12.88 7.00 11.31
CA ARG A 154 -12.20 6.21 12.35
C ARG A 154 -10.69 6.08 12.17
N SER A 155 -10.07 6.80 11.23
CA SER A 155 -8.62 6.73 11.01
C SER A 155 -8.05 8.03 10.40
N ALA A 156 -6.75 8.12 10.25
CA ALA A 156 -6.09 9.22 9.55
C ALA A 156 -6.47 9.30 8.07
N GLY A 157 -6.98 8.20 7.46
CA GLY A 157 -7.37 8.18 6.07
C GLY A 157 -7.33 6.80 5.43
N ALA A 158 -7.15 6.75 4.12
CA ALA A 158 -7.26 5.54 3.31
C ALA A 158 -6.00 5.25 2.49
N HIS A 159 -5.69 3.94 2.37
CA HIS A 159 -4.68 3.37 1.49
C HIS A 159 -5.34 2.43 0.47
N PRO A 160 -5.87 2.94 -0.65
CA PRO A 160 -6.37 2.11 -1.75
C PRO A 160 -5.23 1.38 -2.45
N TYR A 161 -5.50 0.14 -2.87
CA TYR A 161 -4.53 -0.69 -3.58
C TYR A 161 -5.13 -1.23 -4.88
N LEU A 162 -4.33 -1.34 -5.94
CA LEU A 162 -4.77 -1.80 -7.26
C LEU A 162 -5.90 -0.92 -7.82
N THR A 163 -5.67 0.36 -7.93
CA THR A 163 -6.67 1.36 -8.33
C THR A 163 -6.17 2.27 -9.45
N THR A 164 -7.07 3.12 -9.94
CA THR A 164 -6.79 4.10 -11.00
C THR A 164 -6.89 5.53 -10.45
N PRO A 165 -6.38 6.56 -11.16
CA PRO A 165 -6.60 7.96 -10.80
C PRO A 165 -8.08 8.33 -10.67
N ARG A 166 -8.97 7.71 -11.49
CA ARG A 166 -10.43 7.86 -11.35
C ARG A 166 -10.91 7.40 -9.97
N HIS A 167 -10.44 6.22 -9.49
CA HIS A 167 -10.79 5.77 -8.14
C HIS A 167 -10.29 6.75 -7.07
N THR A 168 -9.10 7.31 -7.26
CA THR A 168 -8.56 8.33 -6.33
C THR A 168 -9.48 9.54 -6.24
N SER A 169 -10.01 10.04 -7.35
CA SER A 169 -10.99 11.12 -7.35
C SER A 169 -12.29 10.74 -6.62
N GLU A 170 -12.83 9.55 -6.87
CA GLU A 170 -14.02 9.01 -6.18
C GLU A 170 -13.77 8.83 -4.66
N ALA A 171 -12.58 8.35 -4.29
CA ALA A 171 -12.16 8.18 -2.90
C ALA A 171 -12.02 9.54 -2.20
N ARG A 172 -11.39 10.53 -2.85
CA ARG A 172 -11.28 11.89 -2.32
C ARG A 172 -12.66 12.53 -2.10
N ALA A 173 -13.58 12.35 -3.03
CA ALA A 173 -14.96 12.84 -2.88
C ALA A 173 -15.66 12.23 -1.65
N THR A 174 -15.39 10.95 -1.34
CA THR A 174 -15.95 10.26 -0.17
C THR A 174 -15.27 10.65 1.14
N LEU A 175 -13.94 10.76 1.14
CA LEU A 175 -13.16 11.14 2.32
C LEU A 175 -13.34 12.62 2.71
N GLY A 176 -13.59 13.49 1.73
CA GLY A 176 -13.58 14.93 1.93
C GLY A 176 -12.15 15.50 2.04
N ALA A 177 -12.02 16.75 2.44
CA ALA A 177 -10.73 17.41 2.67
C ALA A 177 -10.22 17.05 4.09
N GLY A 178 -8.94 16.73 4.21
CA GLY A 178 -8.28 16.50 5.50
C GLY A 178 -7.79 15.08 5.73
N PRO A 179 -8.61 14.01 5.62
CA PRO A 179 -8.10 12.64 5.75
C PRO A 179 -7.07 12.31 4.67
N LEU A 180 -5.99 11.63 5.06
CA LEU A 180 -4.95 11.12 4.17
C LEU A 180 -5.55 10.23 3.08
N LEU A 181 -5.16 10.46 1.82
CA LEU A 181 -5.43 9.55 0.71
C LEU A 181 -4.10 9.15 0.07
N ALA A 182 -3.69 7.91 0.30
CA ALA A 182 -2.40 7.37 -0.11
C ALA A 182 -2.58 6.10 -0.98
N PRO A 183 -2.96 6.23 -2.27
CA PRO A 183 -3.07 5.06 -3.15
C PRO A 183 -1.71 4.43 -3.42
N GLU A 184 -1.71 3.11 -3.58
CA GLU A 184 -0.61 2.38 -4.18
C GLU A 184 -0.69 2.49 -5.71
N GLN A 185 0.46 2.57 -6.38
CA GLN A 185 0.61 2.57 -7.84
C GLN A 185 1.71 1.61 -8.27
N MET A 186 1.35 0.52 -8.93
CA MET A 186 2.31 -0.38 -9.57
C MET A 186 3.00 0.31 -10.74
N VAL A 187 4.32 0.14 -10.85
CA VAL A 187 5.12 0.72 -11.92
C VAL A 187 6.08 -0.31 -12.51
N VAL A 188 6.28 -0.27 -13.83
CA VAL A 188 7.32 -1.02 -14.56
C VAL A 188 8.14 -0.02 -15.34
N LEU A 189 9.40 0.20 -14.91
CA LEU A 189 10.33 1.10 -15.59
C LEU A 189 11.02 0.35 -16.74
N ASP A 190 10.38 0.34 -17.89
CA ASP A 190 10.87 -0.25 -19.14
C ASP A 190 10.23 0.46 -20.33
N ALA A 191 11.05 1.05 -21.20
CA ALA A 191 10.58 1.78 -22.38
C ALA A 191 9.97 0.85 -23.47
N ASP A 192 10.29 -0.46 -23.44
CA ASP A 192 9.59 -1.45 -24.26
C ASP A 192 8.26 -1.82 -23.59
N LEU A 193 7.18 -1.23 -24.08
CA LEU A 193 5.84 -1.46 -23.55
C LEU A 193 5.39 -2.93 -23.64
N SER A 194 5.88 -3.71 -24.61
CA SER A 194 5.55 -5.14 -24.72
C SER A 194 6.16 -5.91 -23.54
N SER A 195 7.44 -5.68 -23.27
CA SER A 195 8.16 -6.23 -22.12
C SER A 195 7.52 -5.78 -20.80
N ALA A 196 7.29 -4.48 -20.64
CA ALA A 196 6.68 -3.90 -19.45
C ALA A 196 5.31 -4.51 -19.12
N ARG A 197 4.42 -4.63 -20.11
CA ARG A 197 3.10 -5.25 -19.94
C ARG A 197 3.19 -6.75 -19.60
N ALA A 198 4.21 -7.47 -20.11
CA ALA A 198 4.42 -8.87 -19.75
C ALA A 198 4.76 -9.01 -18.24
N VAL A 199 5.65 -8.16 -17.72
CA VAL A 199 5.96 -8.10 -16.28
C VAL A 199 4.72 -7.72 -15.47
N ALA A 200 3.98 -6.71 -15.91
CA ALA A 200 2.75 -6.25 -15.25
C ALA A 200 1.69 -7.36 -15.17
N ARG A 201 1.40 -8.08 -16.28
CA ARG A 201 0.42 -9.19 -16.30
C ARG A 201 0.79 -10.30 -15.33
N LYS A 202 2.06 -10.67 -15.27
CA LYS A 202 2.56 -11.68 -14.35
C LYS A 202 2.28 -11.29 -12.89
N ALA A 203 2.45 -10.03 -12.55
CA ALA A 203 2.15 -9.51 -11.22
C ALA A 203 0.64 -9.43 -10.97
N LEU A 204 -0.15 -8.98 -11.96
CA LEU A 204 -1.60 -8.80 -11.84
C LEU A 204 -2.36 -10.12 -11.73
N ALA A 205 -1.90 -11.21 -12.34
CA ALA A 205 -2.61 -12.48 -12.43
C ALA A 205 -3.22 -12.93 -11.10
N ARG A 206 -2.44 -12.92 -10.01
CA ARG A 206 -2.89 -13.31 -8.68
C ARG A 206 -3.99 -12.39 -8.10
N TYR A 207 -3.98 -11.11 -8.45
CA TYR A 207 -4.95 -10.13 -7.95
C TYR A 207 -6.28 -10.23 -8.69
N LEU A 208 -6.26 -10.62 -9.97
CA LEU A 208 -7.44 -10.82 -10.78
C LEU A 208 -8.25 -12.08 -10.38
N GLU A 209 -7.71 -12.93 -9.52
CA GLU A 209 -8.42 -14.04 -8.88
C GLU A 209 -9.19 -13.62 -7.62
N LEU A 210 -8.98 -12.38 -7.13
CA LEU A 210 -9.53 -11.90 -5.86
C LEU A 210 -10.78 -11.04 -6.06
N PRO A 211 -11.98 -11.48 -5.59
CA PRO A 211 -13.26 -10.82 -5.84
C PRO A 211 -13.30 -9.34 -5.42
N ASN A 212 -12.61 -8.96 -4.36
CA ASN A 212 -12.60 -7.57 -3.91
C ASN A 212 -12.00 -6.65 -4.98
N TYR A 213 -10.92 -7.09 -5.65
CA TYR A 213 -10.28 -6.32 -6.72
C TYR A 213 -11.10 -6.36 -8.00
N THR A 214 -11.53 -7.55 -8.45
CA THR A 214 -12.28 -7.66 -9.71
C THR A 214 -13.60 -6.91 -9.65
N ASN A 215 -14.31 -6.94 -8.52
CA ASN A 215 -15.51 -6.15 -8.32
C ASN A 215 -15.24 -4.64 -8.34
N ASN A 216 -14.12 -4.19 -7.77
CA ASN A 216 -13.72 -2.80 -7.84
C ASN A 216 -13.37 -2.39 -9.29
N LEU A 217 -12.62 -3.21 -10.01
CA LEU A 217 -12.26 -2.97 -11.40
C LEU A 217 -13.49 -2.91 -12.31
N LYS A 218 -14.47 -3.81 -12.11
CA LYS A 218 -15.77 -3.76 -12.82
C LYS A 218 -16.52 -2.46 -12.55
N ARG A 219 -16.51 -1.98 -11.30
CA ARG A 219 -17.12 -0.69 -10.94
C ARG A 219 -16.40 0.49 -11.62
N LEU A 220 -15.10 0.37 -11.86
CA LEU A 220 -14.30 1.36 -12.60
C LEU A 220 -14.46 1.23 -14.13
N GLY A 221 -15.28 0.27 -14.62
CA GLY A 221 -15.65 0.13 -16.01
C GLY A 221 -14.80 -0.87 -16.81
N PHE A 222 -14.02 -1.72 -16.15
CA PHE A 222 -13.38 -2.86 -16.80
C PHE A 222 -14.36 -4.03 -16.91
N GLY A 223 -14.48 -4.61 -18.10
CA GLY A 223 -15.38 -5.75 -18.35
C GLY A 223 -14.69 -7.11 -18.09
N ASP A 224 -15.47 -8.21 -18.22
CA ASP A 224 -14.91 -9.56 -18.04
C ASP A 224 -13.79 -9.88 -19.03
N ALA A 225 -13.88 -9.36 -20.26
CA ALA A 225 -12.81 -9.50 -21.26
C ALA A 225 -11.52 -8.76 -20.85
N ASP A 226 -11.63 -7.68 -20.08
CA ASP A 226 -10.45 -6.98 -19.56
C ASP A 226 -9.77 -7.75 -18.42
N LEU A 227 -10.53 -8.57 -17.69
CA LEU A 227 -10.04 -9.33 -16.53
C LEU A 227 -9.47 -10.70 -16.90
N ALA A 228 -9.72 -11.19 -18.14
CA ALA A 228 -9.25 -12.48 -18.61
C ALA A 228 -7.74 -12.48 -18.89
N ASP A 229 -7.14 -13.68 -18.89
CA ASP A 229 -5.77 -13.97 -19.35
C ASP A 229 -4.69 -13.04 -18.73
N GLY A 230 -4.83 -12.68 -17.48
CA GLY A 230 -3.87 -11.81 -16.75
C GLY A 230 -4.07 -10.32 -17.05
N GLY A 231 -5.13 -9.96 -17.75
CA GLY A 231 -5.53 -8.59 -18.05
C GLY A 231 -5.30 -8.15 -19.48
N SER A 232 -6.31 -7.48 -20.08
CA SER A 232 -6.16 -6.80 -21.36
C SER A 232 -5.11 -5.69 -21.28
N ASP A 233 -4.59 -5.22 -22.43
CA ASP A 233 -3.71 -4.04 -22.47
C ASP A 233 -4.38 -2.83 -21.81
N ARG A 234 -5.69 -2.64 -22.05
CA ARG A 234 -6.47 -1.57 -21.44
C ARG A 234 -6.47 -1.64 -19.91
N LEU A 235 -6.63 -2.84 -19.34
CA LEU A 235 -6.58 -3.03 -17.89
C LEU A 235 -5.17 -2.80 -17.35
N VAL A 236 -4.18 -3.42 -18.00
CA VAL A 236 -2.76 -3.28 -17.59
C VAL A 236 -2.37 -1.81 -17.55
N ASP A 237 -2.59 -1.09 -18.65
CA ASP A 237 -2.25 0.34 -18.78
C ASP A 237 -3.07 1.22 -17.81
N GLY A 238 -4.28 0.77 -17.45
CA GLY A 238 -5.12 1.47 -16.46
C GLY A 238 -4.63 1.33 -15.02
N ILE A 239 -3.99 0.21 -14.68
CA ILE A 239 -3.59 -0.13 -13.30
C ILE A 239 -2.08 0.00 -13.09
N VAL A 240 -1.27 -0.33 -14.08
CA VAL A 240 0.19 -0.29 -13.98
C VAL A 240 0.74 0.83 -14.85
N ALA A 241 1.58 1.68 -14.27
CA ALA A 241 2.33 2.67 -15.04
C ALA A 241 3.54 1.99 -15.69
N CYS A 242 3.44 1.68 -16.98
CA CYS A 242 4.50 1.09 -17.78
C CYS A 242 5.18 2.18 -18.62
N GLY A 243 6.49 2.17 -18.73
CA GLY A 243 7.23 3.07 -19.60
C GLY A 243 8.47 3.67 -18.97
N ASP A 244 8.89 4.81 -19.50
CA ASP A 244 10.00 5.60 -19.00
C ASP A 244 9.63 6.41 -17.75
N ILE A 245 10.61 7.12 -17.21
CA ILE A 245 10.41 7.96 -15.99
C ILE A 245 9.30 9.00 -16.22
N ALA A 246 9.19 9.56 -17.43
CA ALA A 246 8.19 10.58 -17.72
C ALA A 246 6.77 10.01 -17.70
N ALA A 247 6.56 8.80 -18.24
CA ALA A 247 5.29 8.09 -18.19
C ALA A 247 4.88 7.76 -16.76
N ILE A 248 5.82 7.28 -15.93
CA ILE A 248 5.56 6.97 -14.51
C ILE A 248 5.28 8.25 -13.72
N ALA A 249 6.06 9.32 -13.93
CA ALA A 249 5.83 10.63 -13.30
C ALA A 249 4.44 11.18 -13.66
N GLY A 250 4.04 11.04 -14.92
CA GLY A 250 2.71 11.41 -15.39
C GLY A 250 1.60 10.70 -14.60
N ARG A 251 1.70 9.39 -14.39
CA ARG A 251 0.73 8.63 -13.62
C ARG A 251 0.70 9.02 -12.14
N VAL A 252 1.86 9.22 -11.53
CA VAL A 252 1.93 9.73 -10.14
C VAL A 252 1.23 11.08 -10.04
N LYS A 253 1.50 11.97 -11.00
CA LYS A 253 0.84 13.29 -11.06
C LYS A 253 -0.68 13.17 -11.25
N GLU A 254 -1.18 12.25 -12.09
CA GLU A 254 -2.62 11.99 -12.25
C GLU A 254 -3.29 11.63 -10.92
N HIS A 255 -2.66 10.79 -10.08
CA HIS A 255 -3.17 10.49 -8.74
C HIS A 255 -3.16 11.71 -7.82
N LEU A 256 -2.08 12.49 -7.85
CA LEU A 256 -1.97 13.71 -7.04
C LEU A 256 -3.00 14.77 -7.47
N ASP A 257 -3.19 14.98 -8.77
CA ASP A 257 -4.21 15.88 -9.32
C ASP A 257 -5.65 15.40 -9.01
N ALA A 258 -5.84 14.08 -8.91
CA ALA A 258 -7.11 13.46 -8.49
C ALA A 258 -7.36 13.55 -6.97
N GLY A 259 -6.45 14.15 -6.22
CA GLY A 259 -6.60 14.43 -4.79
C GLY A 259 -5.88 13.46 -3.85
N ALA A 260 -4.93 12.65 -4.33
CA ALA A 260 -4.02 11.93 -3.45
C ALA A 260 -3.08 12.91 -2.72
N ASP A 261 -2.81 12.67 -1.44
CA ASP A 261 -1.82 13.41 -0.68
C ASP A 261 -0.43 12.78 -0.85
N HIS A 262 -0.40 11.46 -0.99
CA HIS A 262 0.77 10.63 -1.13
C HIS A 262 0.50 9.52 -2.15
N VAL A 263 1.49 9.14 -2.95
CA VAL A 263 1.42 7.98 -3.85
C VAL A 263 2.56 7.02 -3.50
N CYS A 264 2.25 5.79 -3.12
CA CYS A 264 3.28 4.79 -2.88
C CYS A 264 3.50 3.91 -4.12
N MET A 265 4.67 4.04 -4.74
CA MET A 265 5.02 3.26 -5.92
C MET A 265 5.44 1.85 -5.54
N GLN A 266 4.88 0.86 -6.22
CA GLN A 266 5.32 -0.54 -6.18
C GLN A 266 6.07 -0.88 -7.46
N VAL A 267 7.39 -0.98 -7.38
CA VAL A 267 8.23 -1.29 -8.55
C VAL A 267 8.19 -2.78 -8.84
N LEU A 268 7.68 -3.13 -10.01
CA LEU A 268 7.65 -4.50 -10.51
C LEU A 268 8.86 -4.73 -11.42
N THR A 269 9.49 -5.88 -11.27
CA THR A 269 10.63 -6.32 -12.11
C THR A 269 10.45 -7.78 -12.53
N ASP A 270 11.22 -8.24 -13.47
CA ASP A 270 11.32 -9.65 -13.87
C ASP A 270 12.03 -10.53 -12.83
N THR A 271 12.69 -9.90 -11.84
CA THR A 271 13.39 -10.56 -10.73
C THR A 271 12.65 -10.30 -9.40
N PRO A 272 11.54 -11.00 -9.12
CA PRO A 272 10.60 -10.64 -8.05
C PRO A 272 11.14 -10.85 -6.62
N GLY A 273 12.31 -11.38 -6.42
CA GLY A 273 12.92 -11.56 -5.09
C GLY A 273 13.91 -10.46 -4.70
N ALA A 274 14.45 -9.72 -5.66
CA ALA A 274 15.48 -8.72 -5.41
C ALA A 274 14.89 -7.34 -5.10
N TYR A 275 15.62 -6.54 -4.29
CA TYR A 275 15.30 -5.13 -4.14
C TYR A 275 15.55 -4.38 -5.46
N PRO A 276 14.59 -3.61 -5.99
CA PRO A 276 14.75 -2.89 -7.26
C PRO A 276 15.53 -1.58 -7.08
N ILE A 277 16.76 -1.66 -6.58
CA ILE A 277 17.61 -0.51 -6.22
C ILE A 277 17.88 0.39 -7.43
N ALA A 278 18.23 -0.19 -8.58
CA ALA A 278 18.50 0.59 -9.79
C ALA A 278 17.27 1.36 -10.27
N PRO A 279 16.07 0.74 -10.41
CA PRO A 279 14.83 1.49 -10.65
C PRO A 279 14.51 2.56 -9.61
N TRP A 280 14.76 2.32 -8.31
CA TRP A 280 14.52 3.34 -7.28
C TRP A 280 15.39 4.58 -7.50
N ARG A 281 16.67 4.40 -7.84
CA ARG A 281 17.59 5.51 -8.15
C ARG A 281 17.11 6.36 -9.32
N GLU A 282 16.60 5.72 -10.36
CA GLU A 282 16.05 6.43 -11.51
C GLU A 282 14.74 7.15 -11.17
N LEU A 283 13.82 6.47 -10.46
CA LEU A 283 12.52 7.01 -10.08
C LEU A 283 12.63 8.13 -9.03
N ALA A 284 13.73 8.24 -8.29
CA ALA A 284 13.95 9.34 -7.35
C ALA A 284 13.92 10.72 -8.04
N ALA A 285 14.20 10.79 -9.35
CA ALA A 285 14.04 12.02 -10.11
C ALA A 285 12.61 12.58 -10.10
N ILE A 286 11.58 11.73 -9.91
CA ILE A 286 10.19 12.13 -9.82
C ILE A 286 9.95 13.03 -8.58
N ILE A 287 10.63 12.73 -7.46
CA ILE A 287 10.47 13.48 -6.20
C ILE A 287 10.84 14.95 -6.41
N SER A 288 11.96 15.21 -7.10
CA SER A 288 12.44 16.56 -7.38
C SER A 288 11.49 17.36 -8.28
N GLY A 289 10.78 16.68 -9.19
CA GLY A 289 9.83 17.30 -10.10
C GLY A 289 8.45 17.59 -9.49
N LEU A 290 8.16 17.06 -8.30
CA LEU A 290 6.89 17.21 -7.60
C LEU A 290 6.94 18.20 -6.41
N ASN A 291 8.14 18.61 -6.01
CA ASN A 291 8.31 19.69 -5.05
C ASN A 291 8.17 21.03 -5.80
N PRO A 292 7.27 21.93 -5.38
CA PRO A 292 7.08 23.23 -6.01
C PRO A 292 8.26 24.17 -5.81
#